data_cdd05f1c0d12cf358a2461b38eeb4df3
#
_entry.id   cdd05f1c0d12cf358a2461b38eeb4df3
#
_cell.length_a   1.000
_cell.length_b   1.000
_cell.length_c   1.000
_cell.angle_alpha   90.00
_cell.angle_beta   90.00
_cell.angle_gamma   90.00
#
_symmetry.space_group_name_H-M   'P 1'
#
loop_
_entity.id
_entity.type
_entity.pdbx_description
1 polymer ?
#
loop_
_entity_poly.entity_id
_entity_poly.type
_entity_poly.pdbx_seq_one_letter_code
_entity_poly.pdbx_strand_id
1 'polypeptide(L)'
;GPSQLDLFDYKPKLNEMRGQDLPESIRKGQRLTGMTSGQSNFPLTGSVYNFKQYGESRAWISDLMPYTAKIADELCFVKSMHTEAINHDPAITFFQTGSQQSGRPSFGSWMSYGLGSLNDNLPAFIVMLSRGTGRPNGQPLYSRLWGNGFLSSLHQGVQFRAGKDPVLYLKNPEGVTRKERRQMLDYLAQMNEEQEKLFGDPEVANRIAQYEMAYRMQTSVTDVMNIEDEP
;
A
#
# COMPACT_ATOMS: atom_id res chain seq x y z
N GLY A 1 8.10 -4.94 -7.75
CA GLY A 1 8.54 -6.10 -6.99
C GLY A 1 9.06 -7.21 -7.89
N PRO A 2 9.56 -8.32 -7.34
CA PRO A 2 9.98 -9.46 -8.13
C PRO A 2 8.77 -10.09 -8.85
N SER A 3 9.05 -10.73 -9.98
CA SER A 3 8.03 -11.44 -10.76
C SER A 3 7.47 -12.61 -9.97
N GLN A 4 6.18 -12.92 -10.17
CA GLN A 4 5.58 -14.15 -9.62
C GLN A 4 6.33 -15.42 -10.10
N LEU A 5 6.97 -15.35 -11.26
CA LEU A 5 7.82 -16.43 -11.79
C LEU A 5 9.06 -16.71 -10.94
N ASP A 6 9.50 -15.72 -10.17
CA ASP A 6 10.62 -15.82 -9.24
C ASP A 6 10.20 -16.22 -7.82
N LEU A 7 8.90 -16.20 -7.51
CA LEU A 7 8.39 -16.40 -6.15
C LEU A 7 7.59 -17.70 -5.97
N PHE A 8 6.48 -17.86 -6.70
CA PHE A 8 5.49 -18.91 -6.45
C PHE A 8 5.01 -19.64 -7.70
N ASP A 9 5.30 -19.12 -8.89
CA ASP A 9 4.80 -19.68 -10.15
C ASP A 9 5.92 -20.37 -10.93
N TYR A 10 6.31 -21.55 -10.43
CA TYR A 10 7.38 -22.36 -11.02
C TYR A 10 7.02 -22.83 -12.43
N LYS A 11 7.84 -22.46 -13.42
CA LYS A 11 7.69 -22.79 -14.84
C LYS A 11 8.98 -23.37 -15.42
N PRO A 12 9.27 -24.66 -15.19
CA PRO A 12 10.53 -25.28 -15.63
C PRO A 12 10.77 -25.17 -17.14
N LYS A 13 9.70 -25.25 -17.93
CA LYS A 13 9.78 -25.15 -19.39
C LYS A 13 10.33 -23.79 -19.88
N LEU A 14 10.12 -22.72 -19.15
CA LEU A 14 10.74 -21.43 -19.48
C LEU A 14 12.27 -21.45 -19.34
N ASN A 15 12.80 -22.26 -18.42
CA ASN A 15 14.24 -22.44 -18.28
C ASN A 15 14.82 -23.31 -19.39
N GLU A 16 14.11 -24.36 -19.80
CA GLU A 16 14.49 -25.21 -20.94
C GLU A 16 14.53 -24.43 -22.25
N MET A 17 13.60 -23.48 -22.43
CA MET A 17 13.46 -22.65 -23.62
C MET A 17 14.16 -21.31 -23.50
N ARG A 18 15.01 -21.10 -22.51
CA ARG A 18 15.70 -19.82 -22.29
C ARG A 18 16.44 -19.35 -23.54
N GLY A 19 16.21 -18.09 -23.92
CA GLY A 19 16.82 -17.45 -25.10
C GLY A 19 16.15 -17.78 -26.44
N GLN A 20 15.24 -18.75 -26.50
CA GLN A 20 14.41 -18.97 -27.67
C GLN A 20 13.38 -17.85 -27.81
N ASP A 21 13.00 -17.53 -29.03
CA ASP A 21 11.96 -16.52 -29.25
C ASP A 21 10.56 -17.03 -28.84
N LEU A 22 9.74 -16.13 -28.36
CA LEU A 22 8.36 -16.46 -27.97
C LEU A 22 7.59 -16.97 -29.21
N PRO A 23 6.99 -18.17 -29.14
CA PRO A 23 6.25 -18.75 -30.27
C PRO A 23 5.14 -17.82 -30.76
N GLU A 24 5.02 -17.68 -32.08
CA GLU A 24 4.00 -16.83 -32.71
C GLU A 24 2.57 -17.24 -32.30
N SER A 25 2.34 -18.54 -32.05
CA SER A 25 1.06 -19.06 -31.57
C SER A 25 0.63 -18.48 -30.22
N ILE A 26 1.60 -18.07 -29.38
CA ILE A 26 1.34 -17.43 -28.09
C ILE A 26 1.28 -15.91 -28.25
N ARG A 27 2.13 -15.34 -29.11
CA ARG A 27 2.23 -13.90 -29.33
C ARG A 27 1.07 -13.34 -30.14
N LYS A 28 0.50 -14.10 -31.04
CA LYS A 28 -0.53 -13.70 -31.99
C LYS A 28 -1.73 -13.06 -31.30
N GLY A 29 -2.05 -11.82 -31.68
CA GLY A 29 -3.18 -11.07 -31.14
C GLY A 29 -2.93 -10.40 -29.76
N GLN A 30 -1.75 -10.58 -29.16
CA GLN A 30 -1.42 -9.88 -27.93
C GLN A 30 -0.99 -8.44 -28.21
N ARG A 31 -1.49 -7.54 -27.37
CA ARG A 31 -1.11 -6.13 -27.43
C ARG A 31 0.32 -5.94 -26.89
N LEU A 32 1.19 -5.37 -27.72
CA LEU A 32 2.52 -4.97 -27.29
C LEU A 32 2.46 -3.65 -26.54
N THR A 33 3.26 -3.54 -25.48
CA THR A 33 3.44 -2.27 -24.77
C THR A 33 4.39 -1.35 -25.53
N GLY A 34 4.33 -0.05 -25.28
CA GLY A 34 5.29 0.91 -25.84
C GLY A 34 6.75 0.57 -25.55
N MET A 35 7.01 -0.12 -24.43
CA MET A 35 8.36 -0.56 -24.06
C MET A 35 8.90 -1.68 -24.94
N THR A 36 8.04 -2.51 -25.52
CA THR A 36 8.42 -3.68 -26.32
C THR A 36 8.11 -3.54 -27.80
N SER A 37 7.43 -2.47 -28.20
CA SER A 37 6.98 -2.25 -29.59
C SER A 37 8.13 -2.15 -30.63
N GLY A 38 9.31 -1.73 -30.19
CA GLY A 38 10.52 -1.64 -31.03
C GLY A 38 11.39 -2.91 -31.02
N GLN A 39 10.98 -3.99 -30.34
CA GLN A 39 11.76 -5.24 -30.31
C GLN A 39 11.40 -6.11 -31.50
N SER A 40 12.42 -6.68 -32.13
CA SER A 40 12.25 -7.61 -33.26
C SER A 40 12.04 -9.07 -32.79
N ASN A 41 12.46 -9.39 -31.57
CA ASN A 41 12.34 -10.71 -30.97
C ASN A 41 12.00 -10.60 -29.47
N PHE A 42 11.43 -11.65 -28.92
CA PHE A 42 10.95 -11.72 -27.53
C PHE A 42 11.51 -12.98 -26.85
N PRO A 43 12.81 -12.94 -26.44
CA PRO A 43 13.47 -14.11 -25.88
C PRO A 43 12.82 -14.53 -24.57
N LEU A 44 12.53 -15.82 -24.47
CA LEU A 44 11.99 -16.44 -23.25
C LEU A 44 13.04 -16.44 -22.16
N THR A 45 12.60 -16.20 -20.94
CA THR A 45 13.44 -16.33 -19.76
C THR A 45 12.63 -16.91 -18.61
N GLY A 46 13.21 -17.88 -17.91
CA GLY A 46 12.64 -18.42 -16.68
C GLY A 46 13.39 -17.89 -15.45
N SER A 47 12.92 -18.28 -14.28
CA SER A 47 13.55 -17.91 -13.02
C SER A 47 14.98 -18.45 -12.92
N VAL A 48 15.84 -17.67 -12.28
CA VAL A 48 17.21 -18.10 -11.92
C VAL A 48 17.26 -18.72 -10.51
N TYR A 49 16.16 -18.67 -9.79
CA TYR A 49 16.05 -19.18 -8.42
C TYR A 49 15.60 -20.64 -8.40
N ASN A 50 15.93 -21.34 -7.32
CA ASN A 50 15.52 -22.72 -7.11
C ASN A 50 14.14 -22.77 -6.46
N PHE A 51 13.37 -23.78 -6.85
CA PHE A 51 12.04 -24.04 -6.32
C PHE A 51 11.96 -25.40 -5.65
N LYS A 52 11.21 -25.47 -4.56
CA LYS A 52 10.83 -26.70 -3.88
C LYS A 52 9.35 -26.69 -3.56
N GLN A 53 8.79 -27.87 -3.34
CA GLN A 53 7.44 -28.02 -2.83
C GLN A 53 7.46 -27.98 -1.30
N TYR A 54 6.51 -27.23 -0.73
CA TYR A 54 6.37 -27.07 0.72
C TYR A 54 4.92 -27.32 1.14
N GLY A 55 4.77 -27.77 2.38
CA GLY A 55 3.49 -28.09 2.99
C GLY A 55 2.78 -29.29 2.42
N GLU A 56 1.62 -29.63 2.98
CA GLU A 56 0.74 -30.69 2.50
C GLU A 56 0.13 -30.33 1.14
N SER A 57 -0.09 -29.02 0.90
CA SER A 57 -0.57 -28.45 -0.36
C SER A 57 0.45 -28.61 -1.52
N ARG A 58 1.71 -28.97 -1.22
CA ARG A 58 2.81 -29.03 -2.18
C ARG A 58 2.99 -27.78 -3.01
N ALA A 59 2.81 -26.62 -2.36
CA ALA A 59 2.98 -25.33 -3.01
C ALA A 59 4.43 -25.13 -3.47
N TRP A 60 4.62 -24.75 -4.74
CA TRP A 60 5.93 -24.37 -5.25
C TRP A 60 6.33 -23.01 -4.74
N ILE A 61 7.43 -22.93 -4.00
CA ILE A 61 7.97 -21.69 -3.44
C ILE A 61 9.47 -21.62 -3.72
N SER A 62 9.92 -20.45 -4.10
CA SER A 62 11.30 -20.12 -4.40
C SER A 62 12.14 -20.00 -3.12
N ASP A 63 13.44 -20.23 -3.26
CA ASP A 63 14.44 -20.02 -2.20
C ASP A 63 14.60 -18.55 -1.76
N LEU A 64 14.01 -17.61 -2.51
CA LEU A 64 13.86 -16.23 -2.08
C LEU A 64 12.90 -16.03 -0.89
N MET A 65 12.02 -16.98 -0.64
CA MET A 65 10.93 -16.87 0.34
C MET A 65 11.01 -17.92 1.45
N PRO A 66 12.16 -18.07 2.15
CA PRO A 66 12.38 -19.18 3.07
C PRO A 66 11.47 -19.16 4.31
N TYR A 67 11.04 -17.99 4.74
CA TYR A 67 10.12 -17.85 5.88
C TYR A 67 8.67 -18.09 5.47
N THR A 68 8.25 -17.56 4.33
CA THR A 68 6.92 -17.82 3.76
C THR A 68 6.71 -19.31 3.47
N ALA A 69 7.75 -20.01 3.06
CA ALA A 69 7.72 -21.46 2.83
C ALA A 69 7.35 -22.27 4.09
N LYS A 70 7.65 -21.76 5.30
CA LYS A 70 7.32 -22.43 6.57
C LYS A 70 5.83 -22.42 6.89
N ILE A 71 5.08 -21.48 6.33
CA ILE A 71 3.64 -21.32 6.53
C ILE A 71 2.84 -21.61 5.25
N ALA A 72 3.38 -22.43 4.36
CA ALA A 72 2.80 -22.70 3.04
C ALA A 72 1.35 -23.18 3.10
N ASP A 73 1.01 -23.99 4.11
CA ASP A 73 -0.35 -24.55 4.27
C ASP A 73 -1.37 -23.54 4.84
N GLU A 74 -0.90 -22.43 5.41
CA GLU A 74 -1.73 -21.32 5.86
C GLU A 74 -2.02 -20.30 4.74
N LEU A 75 -1.46 -20.50 3.54
CA LEU A 75 -1.52 -19.56 2.43
C LEU A 75 -2.35 -20.11 1.26
N CYS A 76 -3.13 -19.22 0.65
CA CYS A 76 -3.80 -19.50 -0.62
C CYS A 76 -3.06 -18.81 -1.78
N PHE A 77 -2.54 -19.62 -2.72
CA PHE A 77 -1.83 -19.14 -3.90
C PHE A 77 -2.76 -19.02 -5.10
N VAL A 78 -3.29 -17.81 -5.36
CA VAL A 78 -4.16 -17.55 -6.50
C VAL A 78 -3.31 -17.17 -7.72
N LYS A 79 -3.01 -18.14 -8.59
CA LYS A 79 -2.14 -17.97 -9.76
C LYS A 79 -2.86 -17.48 -11.04
N SER A 80 -4.18 -17.41 -11.02
CA SER A 80 -5.03 -17.05 -12.16
C SER A 80 -5.48 -15.60 -12.15
N MET A 81 -4.88 -14.74 -11.34
CA MET A 81 -5.20 -13.32 -11.30
C MET A 81 -4.84 -12.67 -12.63
N HIS A 82 -5.76 -11.85 -13.15
CA HIS A 82 -5.63 -11.18 -14.43
C HIS A 82 -5.92 -9.68 -14.29
N THR A 83 -5.23 -8.87 -15.07
CA THR A 83 -5.51 -7.43 -15.22
C THR A 83 -5.22 -6.99 -16.64
N GLU A 84 -5.99 -6.02 -17.14
CA GLU A 84 -5.74 -5.34 -18.41
C GLU A 84 -4.80 -4.13 -18.27
N ALA A 85 -4.35 -3.83 -17.06
CA ALA A 85 -3.44 -2.71 -16.80
C ALA A 85 -2.06 -2.97 -17.45
N ILE A 86 -1.69 -2.12 -18.39
CA ILE A 86 -0.49 -2.31 -19.22
C ILE A 86 0.78 -1.91 -18.48
N ASN A 87 0.71 -0.92 -17.59
CA ASN A 87 1.87 -0.41 -16.87
C ASN A 87 1.62 -0.31 -15.36
N HIS A 88 2.66 0.07 -14.61
CA HIS A 88 2.66 0.02 -13.16
C HIS A 88 1.62 0.92 -12.53
N ASP A 89 1.44 2.15 -13.02
CA ASP A 89 0.56 3.12 -12.38
C ASP A 89 -0.92 2.69 -12.36
N PRO A 90 -1.57 2.36 -13.49
CA PRO A 90 -2.92 1.82 -13.46
C PRO A 90 -3.00 0.44 -12.79
N ALA A 91 -1.95 -0.40 -12.89
CA ALA A 91 -1.93 -1.71 -12.25
C ALA A 91 -1.90 -1.60 -10.73
N ILE A 92 -1.08 -0.73 -10.15
CA ILE A 92 -1.00 -0.50 -8.72
C ILE A 92 -2.31 0.14 -8.22
N THR A 93 -2.85 1.10 -8.97
CA THR A 93 -4.13 1.74 -8.63
C THR A 93 -5.25 0.70 -8.61
N PHE A 94 -5.32 -0.16 -9.63
CA PHE A 94 -6.28 -1.27 -9.67
C PHE A 94 -6.11 -2.23 -8.49
N PHE A 95 -4.89 -2.63 -8.18
CA PHE A 95 -4.59 -3.54 -7.07
C PHE A 95 -5.03 -2.97 -5.73
N GLN A 96 -4.84 -1.66 -5.51
CA GLN A 96 -5.17 -1.00 -4.26
C GLN A 96 -6.65 -0.63 -4.12
N THR A 97 -7.36 -0.40 -5.23
CA THR A 97 -8.71 0.22 -5.19
C THR A 97 -9.77 -0.57 -5.96
N GLY A 98 -9.40 -1.62 -6.68
CA GLY A 98 -10.30 -2.35 -7.59
C GLY A 98 -10.65 -1.58 -8.87
N SER A 99 -9.97 -0.46 -9.17
CA SER A 99 -10.16 0.34 -10.38
C SER A 99 -8.84 0.89 -10.89
N GLN A 100 -8.66 0.96 -12.19
CA GLN A 100 -7.51 1.65 -12.79
C GLN A 100 -7.61 3.18 -12.67
N GLN A 101 -8.81 3.70 -12.45
CA GLN A 101 -9.08 5.12 -12.27
C GLN A 101 -9.04 5.49 -10.79
N SER A 102 -8.52 6.68 -10.49
CA SER A 102 -8.53 7.24 -9.14
C SER A 102 -9.94 7.59 -8.66
N GLY A 103 -10.10 7.78 -7.34
CA GLY A 103 -11.35 8.22 -6.72
C GLY A 103 -12.13 7.13 -6.00
N ARG A 104 -11.68 5.87 -6.07
CA ARG A 104 -12.24 4.78 -5.25
C ARG A 104 -11.45 4.61 -3.96
N PRO A 105 -12.12 4.15 -2.88
CA PRO A 105 -11.42 3.85 -1.63
C PRO A 105 -10.35 2.79 -1.83
N SER A 106 -9.23 2.97 -1.18
CA SER A 106 -8.17 1.98 -1.13
C SER A 106 -8.56 0.77 -0.26
N PHE A 107 -7.87 -0.35 -0.45
CA PHE A 107 -8.09 -1.55 0.36
C PHE A 107 -8.01 -1.25 1.87
N GLY A 108 -7.00 -0.49 2.32
CA GLY A 108 -6.87 -0.10 3.72
C GLY A 108 -8.01 0.79 4.22
N SER A 109 -8.55 1.66 3.37
CA SER A 109 -9.75 2.47 3.71
C SER A 109 -10.98 1.60 3.89
N TRP A 110 -11.18 0.58 3.05
CA TRP A 110 -12.25 -0.40 3.22
C TRP A 110 -12.10 -1.22 4.49
N MET A 111 -10.87 -1.62 4.82
CA MET A 111 -10.59 -2.35 6.08
C MET A 111 -10.90 -1.48 7.30
N SER A 112 -10.46 -0.20 7.28
CA SER A 112 -10.79 0.78 8.32
C SER A 112 -12.30 0.99 8.46
N TYR A 113 -13.02 1.10 7.35
CA TYR A 113 -14.47 1.27 7.34
C TYR A 113 -15.21 0.05 7.91
N GLY A 114 -14.82 -1.16 7.49
CA GLY A 114 -15.52 -2.39 7.85
C GLY A 114 -15.18 -2.95 9.23
N LEU A 115 -13.93 -2.79 9.67
CA LEU A 115 -13.43 -3.37 10.92
C LEU A 115 -13.19 -2.35 12.03
N GLY A 116 -13.10 -1.07 11.69
CA GLY A 116 -12.74 -0.03 12.65
C GLY A 116 -11.28 -0.09 13.12
N SER A 117 -11.04 0.37 14.33
CA SER A 117 -9.74 0.33 14.99
C SER A 117 -9.88 -0.09 16.45
N LEU A 118 -8.94 -0.88 16.95
CA LEU A 118 -8.81 -1.21 18.37
C LEU A 118 -8.02 -0.12 19.15
N ASN A 119 -7.50 0.88 18.45
CA ASN A 119 -6.68 1.95 19.03
C ASN A 119 -7.29 3.31 18.73
N ASP A 120 -7.48 4.11 19.79
CA ASP A 120 -8.08 5.45 19.71
C ASP A 120 -7.04 6.57 19.57
N ASN A 121 -5.74 6.25 19.71
CA ASN A 121 -4.66 7.25 19.75
C ASN A 121 -3.79 7.24 18.49
N LEU A 122 -4.01 6.28 17.60
CA LEU A 122 -3.33 6.15 16.31
C LEU A 122 -4.34 5.99 15.18
N PRO A 123 -4.00 6.40 13.94
CA PRO A 123 -4.87 6.15 12.79
C PRO A 123 -5.13 4.67 12.61
N ALA A 124 -6.36 4.31 12.23
CA ALA A 124 -6.72 2.93 11.91
C ALA A 124 -5.96 2.39 10.69
N PHE A 125 -5.56 3.28 9.77
CA PHE A 125 -4.85 2.93 8.55
C PHE A 125 -3.54 3.72 8.44
N ILE A 126 -2.42 3.05 8.72
CA ILE A 126 -1.07 3.60 8.62
C ILE A 126 -0.39 3.07 7.36
N VAL A 127 0.29 3.96 6.65
CA VAL A 127 1.04 3.65 5.43
C VAL A 127 2.52 3.94 5.64
N MET A 128 3.34 2.94 5.40
CA MET A 128 4.80 3.08 5.42
C MET A 128 5.37 2.78 4.04
N LEU A 129 6.13 3.72 3.50
CA LEU A 129 6.80 3.56 2.23
C LEU A 129 8.25 3.13 2.46
N SER A 130 8.57 1.88 2.10
CA SER A 130 9.96 1.44 2.10
C SER A 130 10.67 1.93 0.84
N ARG A 131 11.89 2.43 1.01
CA ARG A 131 12.80 2.65 -0.13
C ARG A 131 13.56 1.34 -0.34
N GLY A 132 13.32 0.72 -1.50
CA GLY A 132 14.10 -0.46 -1.87
C GLY A 132 15.59 -0.13 -2.00
N THR A 133 16.43 -1.16 -1.86
CA THR A 133 17.88 -1.06 -2.07
C THR A 133 18.27 -0.98 -3.56
N GLY A 134 17.27 -0.97 -4.46
CA GLY A 134 17.43 -0.93 -5.90
C GLY A 134 17.71 0.46 -6.47
N ARG A 135 17.25 0.71 -7.69
CA ARG A 135 17.48 1.98 -8.38
C ARG A 135 16.86 3.16 -7.63
N PRO A 136 17.56 4.31 -7.54
CA PRO A 136 17.05 5.50 -6.85
C PRO A 136 15.71 6.03 -7.41
N ASN A 137 15.39 5.71 -8.66
CA ASN A 137 14.17 6.11 -9.36
C ASN A 137 13.14 4.97 -9.36
N GLY A 138 12.74 4.51 -8.18
CA GLY A 138 11.60 3.60 -8.04
C GLY A 138 10.31 4.20 -8.60
N GLN A 139 9.30 3.37 -8.82
CA GLN A 139 7.97 3.85 -9.24
C GLN A 139 7.44 4.87 -8.24
N PRO A 140 6.97 6.04 -8.67
CA PRO A 140 6.37 7.00 -7.78
C PRO A 140 5.09 6.43 -7.18
N LEU A 141 4.98 6.53 -5.86
CA LEU A 141 3.78 6.16 -5.13
C LEU A 141 3.01 7.43 -4.77
N TYR A 142 1.75 7.45 -5.10
CA TYR A 142 0.87 8.61 -4.94
C TYR A 142 -0.11 8.41 -3.79
N SER A 143 -0.48 9.47 -3.11
CA SER A 143 -1.43 9.44 -1.98
C SER A 143 -2.80 8.83 -2.31
N ARG A 144 -3.20 8.87 -3.58
CA ARG A 144 -4.43 8.18 -4.03
C ARG A 144 -4.43 6.67 -3.79
N LEU A 145 -3.25 6.05 -3.63
CA LEU A 145 -3.12 4.59 -3.39
C LEU A 145 -3.53 4.20 -1.96
N TRP A 146 -3.65 5.17 -1.06
CA TRP A 146 -4.17 5.00 0.29
C TRP A 146 -5.26 6.01 0.64
N GLY A 147 -5.93 6.51 -0.40
CA GLY A 147 -7.01 7.46 -0.29
C GLY A 147 -8.32 6.81 0.17
N ASN A 148 -9.13 7.61 0.86
CA ASN A 148 -10.48 7.22 1.30
C ASN A 148 -11.50 7.18 0.15
N GLY A 149 -11.18 7.75 -1.03
CA GLY A 149 -12.11 7.82 -2.16
C GLY A 149 -13.41 8.53 -1.80
N PHE A 150 -14.54 7.85 -1.92
CA PHE A 150 -15.86 8.35 -1.55
C PHE A 150 -16.28 8.02 -0.10
N LEU A 151 -15.43 7.28 0.65
CA LEU A 151 -15.69 7.08 2.07
C LEU A 151 -15.33 8.35 2.86
N SER A 152 -15.81 8.42 4.09
CA SER A 152 -15.44 9.49 5.02
C SER A 152 -13.90 9.63 5.12
N SER A 153 -13.44 10.84 5.27
CA SER A 153 -12.03 11.20 5.45
C SER A 153 -11.39 10.56 6.71
N LEU A 154 -12.18 10.05 7.64
CA LEU A 154 -11.70 9.26 8.79
C LEU A 154 -10.98 7.96 8.38
N HIS A 155 -11.30 7.43 7.20
CA HIS A 155 -10.72 6.20 6.66
C HIS A 155 -9.52 6.45 5.74
N GLN A 156 -9.06 7.70 5.64
CA GLN A 156 -7.86 8.09 4.89
C GLN A 156 -6.62 7.46 5.51
N GLY A 157 -5.77 6.86 4.69
CA GLY A 157 -4.47 6.36 5.13
C GLY A 157 -3.53 7.51 5.53
N VAL A 158 -2.87 7.35 6.66
CA VAL A 158 -1.89 8.32 7.19
C VAL A 158 -0.49 7.81 6.94
N GLN A 159 0.30 8.56 6.19
CA GLN A 159 1.67 8.17 5.88
C GLN A 159 2.60 8.45 7.05
N PHE A 160 3.24 7.38 7.55
CA PHE A 160 4.37 7.47 8.48
C PHE A 160 5.69 7.38 7.72
N ARG A 161 6.71 8.05 8.23
CA ARG A 161 8.05 8.12 7.65
C ARG A 161 9.10 7.71 8.66
N ALA A 162 10.17 7.12 8.17
CA ALA A 162 11.35 6.89 9.01
C ALA A 162 12.00 8.23 9.40
N GLY A 163 12.55 8.31 10.62
CA GLY A 163 13.29 9.48 11.11
C GLY A 163 12.57 10.24 12.23
N LYS A 164 13.14 11.39 12.58
CA LYS A 164 12.71 12.18 13.76
C LYS A 164 11.31 12.79 13.68
N ASP A 165 10.75 12.90 12.47
CA ASP A 165 9.41 13.42 12.23
C ASP A 165 8.58 12.39 11.47
N PRO A 166 8.07 11.35 12.16
CA PRO A 166 7.35 10.25 11.53
C PRO A 166 6.06 10.70 10.82
N VAL A 167 5.40 11.72 11.33
CA VAL A 167 4.25 12.36 10.70
C VAL A 167 4.53 13.85 10.53
N LEU A 168 4.28 14.38 9.32
CA LEU A 168 4.51 15.79 9.04
C LEU A 168 3.56 16.68 9.86
N TYR A 169 4.10 17.82 10.29
CA TYR A 169 3.35 18.87 11.00
C TYR A 169 2.65 18.39 12.29
N LEU A 170 3.11 17.29 12.87
CA LEU A 170 2.55 16.75 14.09
C LEU A 170 2.89 17.64 15.30
N LYS A 171 4.11 18.18 15.34
CA LYS A 171 4.57 19.04 16.43
C LYS A 171 3.86 20.40 16.41
N ASN A 172 3.71 20.98 17.58
CA ASN A 172 3.22 22.36 17.68
C ASN A 172 4.23 23.31 17.03
N PRO A 173 3.74 24.42 16.44
CA PRO A 173 4.61 25.53 16.03
C PRO A 173 5.42 26.06 17.22
N GLU A 174 6.55 26.67 16.94
CA GLU A 174 7.38 27.31 17.96
C GLU A 174 6.56 28.37 18.73
N GLY A 175 6.70 28.37 20.04
CA GLY A 175 5.97 29.25 20.94
C GLY A 175 4.54 28.81 21.31
N VAL A 176 4.03 27.72 20.72
CA VAL A 176 2.70 27.18 21.04
C VAL A 176 2.82 26.01 22.01
N THR A 177 2.34 26.18 23.22
CA THR A 177 2.30 25.10 24.23
C THR A 177 1.20 24.10 23.93
N ARG A 178 1.31 22.89 24.52
CA ARG A 178 0.28 21.85 24.39
C ARG A 178 -1.08 22.34 24.94
N LYS A 179 -1.07 23.15 26.01
CA LYS A 179 -2.29 23.72 26.59
C LYS A 179 -2.98 24.70 25.63
N GLU A 180 -2.22 25.59 25.04
CA GLU A 180 -2.75 26.54 24.05
C GLU A 180 -3.28 25.80 22.81
N ARG A 181 -2.55 24.77 22.34
CA ARG A 181 -3.02 23.91 21.26
C ARG A 181 -4.37 23.27 21.60
N ARG A 182 -4.54 22.73 22.84
CA ARG A 182 -5.82 22.16 23.28
C ARG A 182 -6.94 23.20 23.21
N GLN A 183 -6.71 24.40 23.77
CA GLN A 183 -7.70 25.47 23.72
C GLN A 183 -8.08 25.87 22.31
N MET A 184 -7.11 25.95 21.39
CA MET A 184 -7.40 26.22 19.98
C MET A 184 -8.32 25.15 19.37
N LEU A 185 -8.06 23.87 19.66
CA LEU A 185 -8.87 22.77 19.15
C LEU A 185 -10.29 22.78 19.74
N ASP A 186 -10.44 23.13 21.02
CA ASP A 186 -11.74 23.27 21.66
C ASP A 186 -12.58 24.38 21.00
N TYR A 187 -11.96 25.53 20.70
CA TYR A 187 -12.64 26.60 19.95
C TYR A 187 -12.99 26.19 18.51
N LEU A 188 -12.09 25.51 17.82
CA LEU A 188 -12.36 25.02 16.46
C LEU A 188 -13.49 23.98 16.46
N ALA A 189 -13.55 23.11 17.46
CA ALA A 189 -14.64 22.15 17.61
C ALA A 189 -15.98 22.86 17.78
N GLN A 190 -16.07 23.85 18.68
CA GLN A 190 -17.28 24.66 18.86
C GLN A 190 -17.73 25.37 17.58
N MET A 191 -16.81 26.00 16.86
CA MET A 191 -17.12 26.67 15.59
C MET A 191 -17.63 25.67 14.53
N ASN A 192 -17.01 24.51 14.45
CA ASN A 192 -17.39 23.48 13.52
C ASN A 192 -18.77 22.88 13.87
N GLU A 193 -19.07 22.65 15.16
CA GLU A 193 -20.38 22.16 15.60
C GLU A 193 -21.50 23.17 15.26
N GLU A 194 -21.24 24.47 15.36
CA GLU A 194 -22.20 25.51 14.93
C GLU A 194 -22.41 25.45 13.41
N GLN A 195 -21.36 25.25 12.63
CA GLN A 195 -21.46 25.06 11.17
C GLN A 195 -22.24 23.80 10.81
N GLU A 196 -21.99 22.67 11.50
CA GLU A 196 -22.71 21.42 11.28
C GLU A 196 -24.22 21.60 11.52
N LYS A 197 -24.60 22.30 12.60
CA LYS A 197 -26.00 22.60 12.89
C LYS A 197 -26.67 23.49 11.80
N LEU A 198 -25.89 24.36 11.17
CA LEU A 198 -26.40 25.27 10.14
C LEU A 198 -26.49 24.62 8.75
N PHE A 199 -25.52 23.81 8.39
CA PHE A 199 -25.36 23.28 7.04
C PHE A 199 -25.61 21.76 6.92
N GLY A 200 -25.56 21.01 8.03
CA GLY A 200 -25.80 19.58 8.04
C GLY A 200 -24.73 18.74 7.31
N ASP A 201 -23.52 19.28 7.14
CA ASP A 201 -22.43 18.61 6.42
C ASP A 201 -21.71 17.62 7.35
N PRO A 202 -21.82 16.27 7.10
CA PRO A 202 -21.20 15.27 7.94
C PRO A 202 -19.67 15.30 7.93
N GLU A 203 -19.05 15.94 6.93
CA GLU A 203 -17.58 16.09 6.89
C GLU A 203 -17.06 17.06 7.97
N VAL A 204 -17.91 17.89 8.54
CA VAL A 204 -17.54 18.76 9.67
C VAL A 204 -17.18 17.93 10.90
N ALA A 205 -18.02 16.96 11.26
CA ALA A 205 -17.75 16.03 12.37
C ALA A 205 -16.44 15.22 12.14
N ASN A 206 -16.23 14.76 10.91
CA ASN A 206 -15.00 14.07 10.52
C ASN A 206 -13.75 14.95 10.71
N ARG A 207 -13.84 16.22 10.36
CA ARG A 207 -12.75 17.19 10.55
C ARG A 207 -12.39 17.41 12.02
N ILE A 208 -13.40 17.51 12.89
CA ILE A 208 -13.20 17.58 14.35
C ILE A 208 -12.44 16.32 14.81
N ALA A 209 -12.92 15.15 14.42
CA ALA A 209 -12.29 13.87 14.81
C ALA A 209 -10.84 13.76 14.30
N GLN A 210 -10.54 14.27 13.11
CA GLN A 210 -9.17 14.30 12.57
C GLN A 210 -8.25 15.21 13.40
N TYR A 211 -8.71 16.39 13.82
CA TYR A 211 -7.93 17.29 14.66
C TYR A 211 -7.66 16.66 16.04
N GLU A 212 -8.65 16.01 16.62
CA GLU A 212 -8.50 15.27 17.88
C GLU A 212 -7.50 14.12 17.74
N MET A 213 -7.58 13.35 16.67
CA MET A 213 -6.63 12.29 16.36
C MET A 213 -5.20 12.85 16.24
N ALA A 214 -5.01 13.93 15.47
CA ALA A 214 -3.70 14.55 15.31
C ALA A 214 -3.12 15.04 16.65
N TYR A 215 -3.95 15.57 17.54
CA TYR A 215 -3.51 15.96 18.88
C TYR A 215 -3.08 14.78 19.76
N ARG A 216 -3.83 13.68 19.72
CA ARG A 216 -3.48 12.45 20.45
C ARG A 216 -2.19 11.83 19.90
N MET A 217 -2.02 11.84 18.58
CA MET A 217 -0.83 11.34 17.90
C MET A 217 0.47 12.04 18.34
N GLN A 218 0.42 13.30 18.81
CA GLN A 218 1.62 14.02 19.25
C GLN A 218 2.43 13.27 20.33
N THR A 219 1.75 12.48 21.15
CA THR A 219 2.41 11.62 22.15
C THR A 219 2.59 10.20 21.63
N SER A 220 1.50 9.58 21.18
CA SER A 220 1.49 8.14 20.84
C SER A 220 2.38 7.78 19.66
N VAL A 221 2.53 8.64 18.66
CA VAL A 221 3.42 8.38 17.52
C VAL A 221 4.88 8.45 17.94
N THR A 222 5.24 9.38 18.83
CA THR A 222 6.62 9.50 19.31
C THR A 222 7.06 8.24 20.05
N ASP A 223 6.18 7.69 20.89
CA ASP A 223 6.47 6.48 21.66
C ASP A 223 6.59 5.24 20.75
N VAL A 224 5.64 5.06 19.82
CA VAL A 224 5.64 3.90 18.89
C VAL A 224 6.80 3.92 17.90
N MET A 225 7.27 5.12 17.50
CA MET A 225 8.37 5.26 16.55
C MET A 225 9.75 5.35 17.20
N ASN A 226 9.82 5.28 18.51
CA ASN A 226 11.10 5.14 19.21
C ASN A 226 11.54 3.67 19.15
N ILE A 227 12.56 3.39 18.36
CA ILE A 227 13.14 2.04 18.17
C ILE A 227 14.47 1.88 18.90
N GLU A 228 14.84 2.83 19.77
CA GLU A 228 16.15 2.81 20.46
C GLU A 228 16.22 1.67 21.49
N ASP A 229 15.07 1.24 22.01
CA ASP A 229 14.96 0.16 23.00
C ASP A 229 14.60 -1.21 22.38
N GLU A 230 14.45 -1.28 21.04
CA GLU A 230 14.15 -2.54 20.35
C GLU A 230 15.40 -3.43 20.24
N PRO A 231 15.24 -4.78 20.35
CA PRO A 231 16.36 -5.72 20.35
C PRO A 231 17.07 -5.87 18.99
#